data_01ed8c02c1de5f74942cde28f2b7c976
#
_entry.id   01ed8c02c1de5f74942cde28f2b7c976
#
_cell.length_a   1.000
_cell.length_b   1.000
_cell.length_c   1.000
_cell.angle_alpha   90.00
_cell.angle_beta   90.00
_cell.angle_gamma   90.00
#
_symmetry.space_group_name_H-M   'P 1'
#
loop_
_entity.id
_entity.type
_entity.pdbx_description
1 polymer ?
#
loop_
_entity_poly.entity_id
_entity_poly.type
_entity_poly.pdbx_seq_one_letter_code
_entity_poly.pdbx_strand_id
1 'polypeptide(L)'
;MIDKANIEKTNAWPFVEAKKILRERKNNINQKGKIILQTGYGPSGLPHIGTFGEVARTSMVVNALNYLTDFPKEIITFSDDMDGLRKVPDNVPNPKVLNENLHKPLTTIPDPFNKFNSFGEHNNEMPVSYTHLTLPTICSV
;
A
#
# COMPACT_ATOMS: atom_id res chain seq x y z
N MET A 1 23.26 14.60 8.21
CA MET A 1 23.14 14.61 6.73
C MET A 1 23.69 13.28 6.22
N ILE A 2 22.90 12.51 5.45
CA ILE A 2 23.37 11.22 4.93
C ILE A 2 24.33 11.51 3.77
N ASP A 3 25.56 11.00 3.86
CA ASP A 3 26.58 11.18 2.82
C ASP A 3 26.27 10.34 1.57
N LYS A 4 26.33 10.94 0.37
CA LYS A 4 26.10 10.26 -0.91
C LYS A 4 27.01 9.05 -1.11
N ALA A 5 28.25 9.12 -0.65
CA ALA A 5 29.20 7.99 -0.72
C ALA A 5 28.73 6.77 0.12
N ASN A 6 28.05 7.03 1.23
CA ASN A 6 27.47 5.98 2.06
C ASN A 6 26.20 5.37 1.43
N ILE A 7 25.44 6.19 0.70
CA ILE A 7 24.24 5.72 -0.02
C ILE A 7 24.61 4.75 -1.13
N GLU A 8 25.67 5.01 -1.86
CA GLU A 8 26.13 4.12 -2.94
C GLU A 8 26.62 2.76 -2.43
N LYS A 9 27.22 2.74 -1.24
CA LYS A 9 27.82 1.53 -0.64
C LYS A 9 26.84 0.75 0.25
N THR A 10 25.69 1.33 0.62
CA THR A 10 24.77 0.67 1.56
C THR A 10 24.12 -0.57 0.95
N ASN A 11 24.03 -1.63 1.75
CA ASN A 11 23.30 -2.87 1.46
C ASN A 11 21.94 -2.93 2.18
N ALA A 12 21.46 -1.81 2.75
CA ALA A 12 20.13 -1.75 3.31
C ALA A 12 19.11 -2.06 2.21
N TRP A 13 18.20 -2.99 2.46
CA TRP A 13 17.31 -3.53 1.44
C TRP A 13 16.51 -2.49 0.64
N PRO A 14 16.01 -1.36 1.21
CA PRO A 14 15.30 -0.37 0.41
C PRO A 14 16.18 0.28 -0.65
N PHE A 15 17.46 0.50 -0.33
CA PHE A 15 18.43 1.04 -1.28
C PHE A 15 18.84 0.02 -2.34
N VAL A 16 18.93 -1.26 -1.96
CA VAL A 16 19.20 -2.34 -2.92
C VAL A 16 18.09 -2.41 -3.96
N GLU A 17 16.82 -2.40 -3.53
CA GLU A 17 15.67 -2.41 -4.43
C GLU A 17 15.60 -1.12 -5.26
N ALA A 18 15.83 0.04 -4.67
CA ALA A 18 15.83 1.31 -5.39
C ALA A 18 16.90 1.34 -6.50
N LYS A 19 18.12 0.89 -6.23
CA LYS A 19 19.20 0.77 -7.22
C LYS A 19 18.84 -0.21 -8.34
N LYS A 20 18.21 -1.33 -7.99
CA LYS A 20 17.71 -2.33 -8.94
C LYS A 20 16.67 -1.73 -9.88
N ILE A 21 15.67 -1.02 -9.35
CA ILE A 21 14.64 -0.33 -10.13
C ILE A 21 15.27 0.65 -11.13
N LEU A 22 16.18 1.49 -10.68
CA LEU A 22 16.85 2.47 -11.54
C LEU A 22 17.67 1.80 -12.67
N ARG A 23 18.31 0.69 -12.39
CA ARG A 23 19.09 -0.07 -13.37
C ARG A 23 18.22 -0.80 -14.39
N GLU A 24 17.22 -1.56 -13.91
CA GLU A 24 16.43 -2.46 -14.74
C GLU A 24 15.29 -1.76 -15.49
N ARG A 25 14.80 -0.64 -14.96
CA ARG A 25 13.67 0.10 -15.53
C ARG A 25 14.04 1.45 -16.15
N LYS A 26 15.32 1.70 -16.39
CA LYS A 26 15.84 2.99 -16.89
C LYS A 26 15.07 3.51 -18.11
N ASN A 27 14.84 2.67 -19.11
CA ASN A 27 14.16 3.06 -20.34
C ASN A 27 12.69 3.43 -20.06
N ASN A 28 11.99 2.65 -19.24
CA ASN A 28 10.59 2.92 -18.90
C ASN A 28 10.45 4.22 -18.08
N ILE A 29 11.37 4.46 -17.15
CA ILE A 29 11.41 5.68 -16.33
C ILE A 29 11.63 6.89 -17.22
N ASN A 30 12.59 6.84 -18.14
CA ASN A 30 12.87 7.93 -19.07
C ASN A 30 11.68 8.23 -20.00
N GLN A 31 10.98 7.20 -20.49
CA GLN A 31 9.80 7.38 -21.32
C GLN A 31 8.61 7.98 -20.58
N LYS A 32 8.39 7.57 -19.33
CA LYS A 32 7.26 8.03 -18.52
C LYS A 32 7.54 9.33 -17.77
N GLY A 33 8.80 9.71 -17.60
CA GLY A 33 9.23 10.86 -16.81
C GLY A 33 8.95 10.74 -15.30
N LYS A 34 8.56 9.54 -14.82
CA LYS A 34 8.26 9.26 -13.41
C LYS A 34 8.48 7.80 -13.06
N ILE A 35 8.65 7.52 -11.78
CA ILE A 35 8.73 6.17 -11.22
C ILE A 35 7.40 5.83 -10.58
N ILE A 36 6.77 4.76 -11.03
CA ILE A 36 5.51 4.27 -10.48
C ILE A 36 5.81 2.99 -9.70
N LEU A 37 5.43 2.99 -8.42
CA LEU A 37 5.47 1.82 -7.56
C LEU A 37 4.04 1.40 -7.25
N GLN A 38 3.84 0.10 -7.10
CA GLN A 38 2.54 -0.44 -6.75
C GLN A 38 2.66 -1.17 -5.42
N THR A 39 1.68 -0.95 -4.56
CA THR A 39 1.41 -1.77 -3.39
C THR A 39 -0.05 -2.22 -3.43
N GLY A 40 -0.40 -3.26 -2.70
CA GLY A 40 -1.76 -3.76 -2.72
C GLY A 40 -2.08 -4.60 -1.49
N TYR A 41 -3.35 -4.81 -1.28
CA TYR A 41 -3.87 -5.64 -0.20
C TYR A 41 -5.27 -6.17 -0.55
N GLY A 42 -5.64 -7.29 0.07
CA GLY A 42 -7.00 -7.80 0.02
C GLY A 42 -7.80 -7.26 1.21
N PRO A 43 -8.83 -6.47 0.99
CA PRO A 43 -9.60 -5.82 2.05
C PRO A 43 -10.63 -6.77 2.71
N SER A 44 -10.23 -8.00 3.03
CA SER A 44 -11.09 -9.04 3.60
C SER A 44 -11.33 -8.92 5.12
N GLY A 45 -10.81 -7.87 5.74
CA GLY A 45 -10.97 -7.55 7.16
C GLY A 45 -10.41 -6.19 7.47
N LEU A 46 -10.59 -5.74 8.71
CA LEU A 46 -10.03 -4.45 9.14
C LEU A 46 -8.51 -4.45 8.95
N PRO A 47 -7.94 -3.32 8.51
CA PRO A 47 -6.51 -3.17 8.34
C PRO A 47 -5.75 -3.47 9.63
N HIS A 48 -4.65 -4.16 9.49
CA HIS A 48 -3.77 -4.57 10.59
C HIS A 48 -2.31 -4.28 10.25
N ILE A 49 -1.39 -4.62 11.13
CA ILE A 49 0.05 -4.37 10.96
C ILE A 49 0.60 -4.96 9.64
N GLY A 50 0.03 -6.07 9.15
CA GLY A 50 0.40 -6.64 7.84
C GLY A 50 0.03 -5.73 6.68
N THR A 51 -1.19 -5.17 6.67
CA THR A 51 -1.64 -4.20 5.66
C THR A 51 -0.77 -2.95 5.70
N PHE A 52 -0.49 -2.42 6.90
CA PHE A 52 0.43 -1.31 7.07
C PHE A 52 1.83 -1.65 6.55
N GLY A 53 2.30 -2.87 6.79
CA GLY A 53 3.62 -3.35 6.34
C GLY A 53 3.79 -3.29 4.81
N GLU A 54 2.74 -3.53 4.04
CA GLU A 54 2.80 -3.43 2.56
C GLU A 54 3.04 -1.98 2.11
N VAL A 55 2.29 -1.04 2.70
CA VAL A 55 2.47 0.40 2.42
C VAL A 55 3.83 0.89 2.91
N ALA A 56 4.22 0.51 4.13
CA ALA A 56 5.48 0.91 4.74
C ALA A 56 6.69 0.46 3.92
N ARG A 57 6.72 -0.80 3.46
CA ARG A 57 7.81 -1.31 2.61
C ARG A 57 7.95 -0.52 1.31
N THR A 58 6.83 -0.26 0.64
CA THR A 58 6.84 0.53 -0.59
C THR A 58 7.32 1.95 -0.34
N SER A 59 6.87 2.58 0.76
CA SER A 59 7.31 3.92 1.17
C SER A 59 8.82 3.97 1.50
N MET A 60 9.39 2.93 2.12
CA MET A 60 10.83 2.84 2.36
C MET A 60 11.63 2.82 1.06
N VAL A 61 11.15 2.14 0.02
CA VAL A 61 11.80 2.14 -1.30
C VAL A 61 11.68 3.50 -1.97
N VAL A 62 10.51 4.16 -1.87
CA VAL A 62 10.32 5.55 -2.36
C VAL A 62 11.30 6.50 -1.69
N ASN A 63 11.48 6.39 -0.38
CA ASN A 63 12.45 7.20 0.35
C ASN A 63 13.87 6.96 -0.13
N ALA A 64 14.27 5.71 -0.33
CA ALA A 64 15.58 5.40 -0.88
C ALA A 64 15.75 5.98 -2.30
N LEU A 65 14.72 5.94 -3.14
CA LEU A 65 14.71 6.56 -4.46
C LEU A 65 14.84 8.09 -4.39
N ASN A 66 14.30 8.75 -3.38
CA ASN A 66 14.45 10.19 -3.19
C ASN A 66 15.90 10.62 -2.97
N TYR A 67 16.74 9.76 -2.41
CA TYR A 67 18.18 10.00 -2.28
C TYR A 67 18.97 9.70 -3.57
N LEU A 68 18.43 8.91 -4.48
CA LEU A 68 19.14 8.39 -5.65
C LEU A 68 18.77 9.11 -6.95
N THR A 69 17.60 9.75 -7.03
CA THR A 69 17.12 10.38 -8.26
C THR A 69 16.03 11.43 -8.00
N ASP A 70 15.97 12.44 -8.86
CA ASP A 70 14.97 13.52 -8.83
C ASP A 70 13.68 13.19 -9.62
N PHE A 71 13.62 12.04 -10.31
CA PHE A 71 12.38 11.65 -10.98
C PHE A 71 11.20 11.65 -10.01
N PRO A 72 10.04 12.20 -10.38
CA PRO A 72 8.81 12.11 -9.58
C PRO A 72 8.47 10.65 -9.26
N LYS A 73 7.99 10.38 -8.05
CA LYS A 73 7.58 9.07 -7.58
C LYS A 73 6.08 9.09 -7.30
N GLU A 74 5.42 8.04 -7.70
CA GLU A 74 3.99 7.83 -7.49
C GLU A 74 3.77 6.43 -6.92
N ILE A 75 2.97 6.32 -5.86
CA ILE A 75 2.53 5.03 -5.31
C ILE A 75 1.08 4.82 -5.71
N ILE A 76 0.83 3.70 -6.38
CA ILE A 76 -0.52 3.24 -6.67
C ILE A 76 -0.86 2.16 -5.64
N THR A 77 -1.86 2.41 -4.83
CA THR A 77 -2.40 1.43 -3.90
C THR A 77 -3.54 0.68 -4.59
N PHE A 78 -3.35 -0.61 -4.77
CA PHE A 78 -4.33 -1.51 -5.37
C PHE A 78 -5.11 -2.22 -4.27
N SER A 79 -6.43 -2.20 -4.37
CA SER A 79 -7.33 -2.97 -3.51
C SER A 79 -7.97 -4.10 -4.29
N ASP A 80 -7.83 -5.33 -3.81
CA ASP A 80 -8.48 -6.51 -4.39
C ASP A 80 -9.84 -6.76 -3.74
N ASP A 81 -10.76 -5.83 -3.97
CA ASP A 81 -12.09 -5.81 -3.36
C ASP A 81 -13.11 -6.71 -4.09
N MET A 82 -12.72 -7.26 -5.24
CA MET A 82 -13.49 -8.29 -5.96
C MET A 82 -13.23 -9.70 -5.42
N ASP A 83 -12.23 -9.90 -4.55
CA ASP A 83 -12.01 -11.18 -3.88
C ASP A 83 -13.22 -11.59 -3.04
N GLY A 84 -13.50 -12.89 -3.05
CA GLY A 84 -14.57 -13.48 -2.23
C GLY A 84 -14.19 -13.53 -0.75
N LEU A 85 -15.11 -13.13 0.12
CA LEU A 85 -14.93 -13.25 1.57
C LEU A 85 -14.77 -14.71 1.99
N ARG A 86 -13.57 -15.11 2.45
CA ARG A 86 -13.26 -16.52 2.77
C ARG A 86 -13.64 -16.91 4.19
N LYS A 87 -13.60 -15.98 5.12
CA LYS A 87 -14.01 -16.17 6.52
C LYS A 87 -14.47 -14.85 7.12
N VAL A 88 -15.29 -14.93 8.14
CA VAL A 88 -15.70 -13.76 8.93
C VAL A 88 -14.54 -13.32 9.81
N PRO A 89 -14.09 -12.04 9.77
CA PRO A 89 -13.11 -11.51 10.70
C PRO A 89 -13.67 -11.47 12.13
N ASP A 90 -12.78 -11.68 13.12
CA ASP A 90 -13.19 -11.73 14.54
C ASP A 90 -13.55 -10.37 15.12
N ASN A 91 -13.10 -9.27 14.47
CA ASN A 91 -13.17 -7.90 14.98
C ASN A 91 -14.19 -7.02 14.25
N VAL A 92 -15.28 -7.60 13.77
CA VAL A 92 -16.36 -6.87 13.09
C VAL A 92 -17.64 -6.89 13.89
N PRO A 93 -18.42 -5.81 13.92
CA PRO A 93 -19.80 -5.84 14.42
C PRO A 93 -20.67 -6.65 13.42
N ASN A 94 -21.77 -7.21 13.89
CA ASN A 94 -22.71 -7.95 13.05
C ASN A 94 -22.10 -9.08 12.21
N PRO A 95 -21.39 -10.04 12.82
CA PRO A 95 -20.73 -11.12 12.08
C PRO A 95 -21.73 -11.99 11.28
N LYS A 96 -23.01 -11.98 11.62
CA LYS A 96 -24.07 -12.69 10.87
C LYS A 96 -24.18 -12.20 9.43
N VAL A 97 -24.13 -10.89 9.21
CA VAL A 97 -24.19 -10.28 7.86
C VAL A 97 -23.07 -10.81 6.99
N LEU A 98 -21.87 -10.92 7.54
CA LEU A 98 -20.72 -11.45 6.79
C LEU A 98 -20.83 -12.96 6.57
N ASN A 99 -21.32 -13.70 7.57
CA ASN A 99 -21.47 -15.16 7.48
C ASN A 99 -22.48 -15.57 6.39
N GLU A 100 -23.57 -14.83 6.24
CA GLU A 100 -24.59 -15.04 5.20
C GLU A 100 -24.11 -14.67 3.80
N ASN A 101 -22.99 -13.95 3.71
CA ASN A 101 -22.41 -13.47 2.47
C ASN A 101 -21.01 -14.04 2.17
N LEU A 102 -20.63 -15.15 2.82
CA LEU A 102 -19.38 -15.84 2.50
C LEU A 102 -19.26 -16.15 1.00
N HIS A 103 -18.06 -16.09 0.50
CA HIS A 103 -17.67 -16.34 -0.90
C HIS A 103 -18.20 -15.32 -1.93
N LYS A 104 -18.93 -14.30 -1.50
CA LYS A 104 -19.31 -13.18 -2.38
C LYS A 104 -18.17 -12.14 -2.45
N PRO A 105 -18.07 -11.40 -3.57
CA PRO A 105 -17.15 -10.27 -3.66
C PRO A 105 -17.39 -9.23 -2.57
N LEU A 106 -16.32 -8.67 -2.00
CA LEU A 106 -16.41 -7.70 -0.90
C LEU A 106 -17.25 -6.46 -1.26
N THR A 107 -17.25 -6.09 -2.54
CA THR A 107 -18.05 -4.97 -3.08
C THR A 107 -19.57 -5.22 -3.04
N THR A 108 -20.00 -6.47 -2.93
CA THR A 108 -21.42 -6.84 -2.89
C THR A 108 -21.92 -7.18 -1.47
N ILE A 109 -21.03 -7.23 -0.50
CA ILE A 109 -21.36 -7.55 0.90
C ILE A 109 -21.76 -6.27 1.61
N PRO A 110 -22.96 -6.22 2.27
CA PRO A 110 -23.34 -5.06 3.07
C PRO A 110 -22.30 -4.76 4.15
N ASP A 111 -22.05 -3.48 4.42
CA ASP A 111 -21.10 -3.07 5.45
C ASP A 111 -21.61 -3.46 6.85
N PRO A 112 -20.90 -4.32 7.61
CA PRO A 112 -21.31 -4.72 8.95
C PRO A 112 -21.25 -3.56 9.96
N PHE A 113 -20.61 -2.45 9.62
CA PHE A 113 -20.54 -1.23 10.43
C PHE A 113 -21.64 -0.21 10.08
N ASN A 114 -22.42 -0.42 9.01
CA ASN A 114 -23.45 0.49 8.51
C ASN A 114 -22.96 1.92 8.22
N LYS A 115 -21.72 2.09 7.80
CA LYS A 115 -21.11 3.39 7.47
C LYS A 115 -20.99 3.61 5.97
N PHE A 116 -20.86 2.54 5.20
CA PHE A 116 -20.65 2.54 3.75
C PHE A 116 -21.66 1.61 3.07
N ASN A 117 -21.70 1.64 1.73
CA ASN A 117 -22.61 0.78 0.97
C ASN A 117 -22.18 -0.68 0.98
N SER A 118 -20.87 -0.93 1.07
CA SER A 118 -20.32 -2.29 1.08
C SER A 118 -19.15 -2.44 2.04
N PHE A 119 -18.86 -3.69 2.40
CA PHE A 119 -17.69 -4.02 3.20
C PHE A 119 -16.38 -3.76 2.47
N GLY A 120 -16.37 -3.91 1.15
CA GLY A 120 -15.24 -3.50 0.32
C GLY A 120 -14.97 -1.99 0.39
N GLU A 121 -16.00 -1.16 0.26
CA GLU A 121 -15.90 0.30 0.37
C GLU A 121 -15.41 0.71 1.76
N HIS A 122 -15.97 0.13 2.83
CA HIS A 122 -15.52 0.38 4.20
C HIS A 122 -14.03 0.14 4.38
N ASN A 123 -13.55 -1.00 3.91
CA ASN A 123 -12.15 -1.38 4.06
C ASN A 123 -11.23 -0.56 3.15
N ASN A 124 -11.71 -0.04 2.02
CA ASN A 124 -10.93 0.80 1.12
C ASN A 124 -10.69 2.21 1.66
N GLU A 125 -11.60 2.75 2.46
CA GLU A 125 -11.41 4.05 3.10
C GLU A 125 -10.32 4.06 4.18
N MET A 126 -10.08 2.92 4.81
CA MET A 126 -9.09 2.82 5.89
C MET A 126 -7.64 3.05 5.45
N PRO A 127 -7.15 2.49 4.31
CA PRO A 127 -5.78 2.71 3.85
C PRO A 127 -5.51 4.13 3.36
N VAL A 128 -6.54 4.85 2.92
CA VAL A 128 -6.40 6.29 2.57
C VAL A 128 -5.89 7.05 3.78
N SER A 129 -6.38 6.76 4.98
CA SER A 129 -5.90 7.37 6.21
C SER A 129 -4.44 7.05 6.52
N TYR A 130 -3.94 5.84 6.17
CA TYR A 130 -2.54 5.47 6.36
C TYR A 130 -1.59 6.19 5.40
N THR A 131 -2.00 6.43 4.16
CA THR A 131 -1.18 7.20 3.21
C THR A 131 -1.01 8.64 3.67
N HIS A 132 -2.03 9.23 4.26
CA HIS A 132 -1.96 10.56 4.86
C HIS A 132 -1.08 10.63 6.11
N LEU A 133 -1.01 9.55 6.90
CA LEU A 133 -0.19 9.50 8.11
C LEU A 133 1.31 9.28 7.81
N THR A 134 1.64 8.57 6.74
CA THR A 134 3.02 8.23 6.42
C THR A 134 3.73 9.27 5.56
N LEU A 135 3.04 9.91 4.63
CA LEU A 135 3.64 10.89 3.72
C LEU A 135 4.09 12.19 4.40
N PRO A 136 3.31 12.83 5.28
CA PRO A 136 3.75 14.06 5.97
C PRO A 136 4.87 13.80 6.98
N THR A 137 4.89 12.67 7.65
CA THR A 137 5.89 12.33 8.67
C THR A 137 7.27 12.08 8.06
N ILE A 138 7.32 11.67 6.81
CA ILE A 138 8.56 11.40 6.07
C ILE A 138 9.17 12.68 5.50
N CYS A 139 8.36 13.71 5.26
CA CYS A 139 8.82 15.01 4.77
C CYS A 139 9.33 15.95 5.85
N SER A 140 9.21 15.61 7.14
CA SER A 140 9.57 16.48 8.27
C SER A 140 10.82 16.05 9.03
N VAL A 141 11.70 15.22 8.44
CA VAL A 141 13.00 14.84 9.03
C VAL A 141 14.15 15.30 8.16
#